data_812e8a163d116a8bdcd3fe5255ad5440
#
_entry.id   812e8a163d116a8bdcd3fe5255ad5440
#
_cell.length_a   1.000
_cell.length_b   1.000
_cell.length_c   1.000
_cell.angle_alpha   90.00
_cell.angle_beta   90.00
_cell.angle_gamma   90.00
#
_symmetry.space_group_name_H-M   'P 1'
#
loop_
_entity.id
_entity.type
_entity.pdbx_description
1 polymer ?
#
loop_
_entity_poly.entity_id
_entity_poly.type
_entity_poly.pdbx_seq_one_letter_code
_entity_poly.pdbx_strand_id
1 'polypeptide(L)'
;MVKKIIITGGLGYIGTELCKIYSGFGWHHKILVIDNRFVSERVSQIRDWGISFIHADIMDQKSMQDILHDADIVYHLAGITDVAYTKTESNSEKDREITRVGVEGTANIISSVSKNTKLIFPSTHVVYEGFEETKFDLDEEEIPTPVLTYSRGKVQSENDIKDSDLDYIILRLGSVFGLSSDTMRINIMPNLFSKITSLDGTISLFSGGKQHKSLVSVFDVARAMKIFAEDKNVSKETFHCSSVNVTVKEVAEICKEINHKVNLVETNDEIPNLGYTISNKKILSTGFEFMYP
;
A
#
# COMPACT_ATOMS: atom_id res chain seq x y z
N MET A 1 23.08 10.59 -12.46
CA MET A 1 22.27 11.66 -13.12
C MET A 1 21.14 12.05 -12.18
N VAL A 2 20.76 13.34 -12.17
CA VAL A 2 19.59 13.83 -11.43
C VAL A 2 18.34 13.28 -12.10
N LYS A 3 17.47 12.59 -11.35
CA LYS A 3 16.19 12.07 -11.86
C LYS A 3 15.04 13.00 -11.45
N LYS A 4 14.01 13.09 -12.30
CA LYS A 4 12.72 13.68 -11.96
C LYS A 4 11.82 12.56 -11.42
N ILE A 5 11.48 12.63 -10.14
CA ILE A 5 10.66 11.64 -9.43
C ILE A 5 9.34 12.29 -9.07
N ILE A 6 8.24 11.64 -9.41
CA ILE A 6 6.91 12.12 -9.10
C ILE A 6 6.19 11.10 -8.22
N ILE A 7 5.54 11.59 -7.15
CA ILE A 7 4.79 10.78 -6.19
C ILE A 7 3.36 11.27 -6.17
N THR A 8 2.42 10.54 -6.79
CA THR A 8 0.99 10.83 -6.67
C THR A 8 0.46 10.28 -5.36
N GLY A 9 -0.44 10.99 -4.67
CA GLY A 9 -0.91 10.60 -3.35
C GLY A 9 0.17 10.71 -2.25
N GLY A 10 1.15 11.58 -2.47
CA GLY A 10 2.33 11.68 -1.60
C GLY A 10 2.04 12.24 -0.20
N LEU A 11 0.87 12.84 0.03
CA LEU A 11 0.43 13.26 1.37
C LEU A 11 -0.28 12.12 2.14
N GLY A 12 -0.37 10.92 1.56
CA GLY A 12 -0.93 9.73 2.19
C GLY A 12 0.04 8.99 3.10
N TYR A 13 -0.40 7.86 3.67
CA TYR A 13 0.34 7.06 4.63
C TYR A 13 1.69 6.56 4.08
N ILE A 14 1.67 5.83 2.95
CA ILE A 14 2.89 5.32 2.32
C ILE A 14 3.69 6.49 1.69
N GLY A 15 2.99 7.44 1.06
CA GLY A 15 3.61 8.59 0.40
C GLY A 15 4.47 9.44 1.34
N THR A 16 3.99 9.68 2.57
CA THR A 16 4.74 10.42 3.58
C THR A 16 6.03 9.72 3.96
N GLU A 17 6.00 8.40 4.19
CA GLU A 17 7.22 7.62 4.51
C GLU A 17 8.19 7.56 3.33
N LEU A 18 7.69 7.46 2.12
CA LEU A 18 8.52 7.51 0.91
C LEU A 18 9.21 8.88 0.77
N CYS A 19 8.48 9.99 0.97
CA CYS A 19 9.04 11.34 1.01
C CYS A 19 10.14 11.46 2.08
N LYS A 20 9.90 10.92 3.28
CA LYS A 20 10.88 10.92 4.37
C LYS A 20 12.15 10.16 4.02
N ILE A 21 12.06 9.00 3.36
CA ILE A 21 13.22 8.25 2.88
C ILE A 21 14.01 9.08 1.87
N TYR A 22 13.33 9.79 0.98
CA TYR A 22 14.00 10.66 0.01
C TYR A 22 14.57 11.94 0.61
N SER A 23 14.09 12.41 1.75
CA SER A 23 14.65 13.58 2.45
C SER A 23 15.96 13.29 3.18
N GLY A 24 16.23 12.02 3.49
CA GLY A 24 17.45 11.59 4.14
C GLY A 24 18.66 11.54 3.18
N PHE A 25 19.81 12.03 3.62
CA PHE A 25 21.12 11.80 2.97
C PHE A 25 21.36 12.45 1.60
N GLY A 26 21.08 13.76 1.45
CA GLY A 26 21.67 14.57 0.35
C GLY A 26 21.29 14.10 -1.06
N TRP A 27 20.08 13.61 -1.23
CA TRP A 27 19.58 13.18 -2.52
C TRP A 27 19.48 14.37 -3.49
N HIS A 28 20.09 14.23 -4.65
CA HIS A 28 20.12 15.26 -5.69
C HIS A 28 18.95 15.12 -6.70
N HIS A 29 17.94 14.33 -6.38
CA HIS A 29 16.78 14.14 -7.28
C HIS A 29 15.79 15.31 -7.16
N LYS A 30 15.12 15.62 -8.27
CA LYS A 30 13.98 16.54 -8.28
C LYS A 30 12.72 15.76 -7.93
N ILE A 31 12.23 15.94 -6.71
CA ILE A 31 11.06 15.21 -6.23
C ILE A 31 9.85 16.13 -6.21
N LEU A 32 8.76 15.67 -6.80
CA LEU A 32 7.49 16.36 -6.87
C LEU A 32 6.39 15.46 -6.30
N VAL A 33 5.65 15.96 -5.34
CA VAL A 33 4.43 15.33 -4.80
C VAL A 33 3.22 15.96 -5.48
N ILE A 34 2.28 15.10 -5.89
CA ILE A 34 0.94 15.47 -6.37
C ILE A 34 -0.08 14.85 -5.42
N ASP A 35 -1.01 15.65 -4.94
CA ASP A 35 -2.17 15.16 -4.17
C ASP A 35 -3.36 16.09 -4.43
N ASN A 36 -4.58 15.53 -4.45
CA ASN A 36 -5.80 16.33 -4.61
C ASN A 36 -6.32 16.87 -3.26
N ARG A 37 -5.66 16.53 -2.16
CA ARG A 37 -5.90 17.12 -0.85
C ARG A 37 -4.81 18.12 -0.54
N PHE A 38 -5.18 19.24 0.04
CA PHE A 38 -4.23 20.21 0.57
C PHE A 38 -4.29 20.17 2.10
N VAL A 39 -3.23 19.66 2.72
CA VAL A 39 -3.04 19.63 4.17
C VAL A 39 -1.82 20.47 4.47
N SER A 40 -2.02 21.68 4.99
CA SER A 40 -0.98 22.72 5.14
C SER A 40 0.26 22.22 5.88
N GLU A 41 0.06 21.49 6.97
CA GLU A 41 1.13 20.97 7.82
C GLU A 41 2.01 19.95 7.07
N ARG A 42 1.37 19.06 6.30
CA ARG A 42 2.09 18.06 5.49
C ARG A 42 2.81 18.69 4.31
N VAL A 43 2.16 19.65 3.66
CA VAL A 43 2.80 20.41 2.57
C VAL A 43 4.00 21.18 3.10
N SER A 44 3.91 21.81 4.28
CA SER A 44 5.05 22.45 4.94
C SER A 44 6.16 21.43 5.22
N GLN A 45 5.82 20.30 5.82
CA GLN A 45 6.78 19.24 6.17
C GLN A 45 7.56 18.73 4.94
N ILE A 46 6.88 18.40 3.84
CA ILE A 46 7.59 17.91 2.65
C ILE A 46 8.44 19.00 1.99
N ARG A 47 8.02 20.28 2.07
CA ARG A 47 8.83 21.42 1.60
C ARG A 47 10.09 21.60 2.45
N ASP A 48 10.00 21.43 3.75
CA ASP A 48 11.17 21.44 4.66
C ASP A 48 12.15 20.31 4.31
N TRP A 49 11.66 19.22 3.73
CA TRP A 49 12.47 18.14 3.18
C TRP A 49 13.01 18.40 1.77
N GLY A 50 12.78 19.58 1.21
CA GLY A 50 13.22 19.94 -0.14
C GLY A 50 12.39 19.34 -1.26
N ILE A 51 11.19 18.86 -0.97
CA ILE A 51 10.25 18.22 -1.91
C ILE A 51 9.23 19.26 -2.39
N SER A 52 9.04 19.36 -3.70
CA SER A 52 8.02 20.23 -4.30
C SER A 52 6.63 19.61 -4.18
N PHE A 53 5.60 20.46 -4.14
CA PHE A 53 4.20 20.05 -4.08
C PHE A 53 3.35 20.77 -5.13
N ILE A 54 2.50 20.02 -5.81
CA ILE A 54 1.43 20.52 -6.69
C ILE A 54 0.10 19.93 -6.22
N HIS A 55 -0.88 20.81 -6.00
CA HIS A 55 -2.26 20.41 -5.77
C HIS A 55 -2.90 20.11 -7.12
N ALA A 56 -3.11 18.83 -7.44
CA ALA A 56 -3.73 18.39 -8.68
C ALA A 56 -4.41 17.02 -8.48
N ASP A 57 -5.41 16.73 -9.29
CA ASP A 57 -6.16 15.47 -9.29
C ASP A 57 -5.68 14.59 -10.45
N ILE A 58 -5.44 13.30 -10.17
CA ILE A 58 -5.10 12.30 -11.19
C ILE A 58 -6.21 12.10 -12.22
N MET A 59 -7.43 12.53 -11.91
CA MET A 59 -8.57 12.52 -12.83
C MET A 59 -8.50 13.63 -13.88
N ASP A 60 -7.68 14.66 -13.68
CA ASP A 60 -7.40 15.70 -14.68
C ASP A 60 -6.27 15.23 -15.62
N GLN A 61 -6.66 14.54 -16.70
CA GLN A 61 -5.73 13.98 -17.67
C GLN A 61 -4.77 15.02 -18.26
N LYS A 62 -5.27 16.23 -18.51
CA LYS A 62 -4.44 17.30 -19.09
C LYS A 62 -3.35 17.74 -18.12
N SER A 63 -3.72 17.99 -16.88
CA SER A 63 -2.74 18.29 -15.82
C SER A 63 -1.72 17.15 -15.65
N MET A 64 -2.17 15.89 -15.69
CA MET A 64 -1.26 14.76 -15.61
C MET A 64 -0.29 14.69 -16.77
N GLN A 65 -0.73 14.92 -18.00
CA GLN A 65 0.15 14.99 -19.18
C GLN A 65 1.21 16.08 -19.03
N ASP A 66 0.80 17.29 -18.61
CA ASP A 66 1.71 18.43 -18.45
C ASP A 66 2.77 18.18 -17.35
N ILE A 67 2.42 17.43 -16.30
CA ILE A 67 3.31 17.20 -15.15
C ILE A 67 4.20 15.96 -15.33
N LEU A 68 3.66 14.87 -15.91
CA LEU A 68 4.30 13.54 -15.89
C LEU A 68 5.14 13.23 -17.12
N HIS A 69 4.99 13.95 -18.23
CA HIS A 69 5.57 13.60 -19.54
C HIS A 69 7.09 13.41 -19.56
N ASP A 70 7.81 14.05 -18.65
CA ASP A 70 9.27 14.03 -18.56
C ASP A 70 9.76 13.39 -17.24
N ALA A 71 8.90 12.63 -16.54
CA ALA A 71 9.28 11.93 -15.32
C ALA A 71 10.14 10.70 -15.62
N ASP A 72 11.22 10.53 -14.85
CA ASP A 72 12.04 9.30 -14.88
C ASP A 72 11.40 8.17 -14.07
N ILE A 73 10.79 8.51 -12.92
CA ILE A 73 10.13 7.56 -12.03
C ILE A 73 8.81 8.17 -11.57
N VAL A 74 7.75 7.38 -11.61
CA VAL A 74 6.44 7.73 -11.04
C VAL A 74 6.04 6.68 -10.01
N TYR A 75 5.84 7.12 -8.77
CA TYR A 75 5.18 6.34 -7.73
C TYR A 75 3.70 6.68 -7.76
N HIS A 76 2.89 5.75 -8.25
CA HIS A 76 1.45 5.96 -8.33
C HIS A 76 0.75 5.46 -7.07
N LEU A 77 0.75 6.31 -6.01
CA LEU A 77 0.15 5.99 -4.71
C LEU A 77 -1.25 6.59 -4.53
N ALA A 78 -1.67 7.49 -5.42
CA ALA A 78 -3.00 8.08 -5.37
C ALA A 78 -4.07 7.00 -5.58
N GLY A 79 -5.08 7.02 -4.74
CA GLY A 79 -6.19 6.07 -4.79
C GLY A 79 -7.02 6.10 -3.51
N ILE A 80 -8.22 5.56 -3.58
CA ILE A 80 -9.12 5.44 -2.43
C ILE A 80 -8.88 4.09 -1.76
N THR A 81 -8.47 4.12 -0.50
CA THR A 81 -8.12 2.93 0.30
C THR A 81 -9.03 2.70 1.49
N ASP A 82 -10.03 3.56 1.70
CA ASP A 82 -11.08 3.38 2.69
C ASP A 82 -12.17 2.47 2.12
N VAL A 83 -11.89 1.18 2.13
CA VAL A 83 -12.73 0.16 1.53
C VAL A 83 -13.62 -0.53 2.55
N ALA A 84 -14.77 -1.00 2.11
CA ALA A 84 -15.61 -1.88 2.89
C ALA A 84 -14.87 -3.21 3.18
N TYR A 85 -14.94 -3.68 4.40
CA TYR A 85 -14.38 -4.99 4.78
C TYR A 85 -15.33 -6.14 4.46
N THR A 86 -16.60 -5.83 4.24
CA THR A 86 -17.66 -6.80 3.91
C THR A 86 -18.52 -6.24 2.79
N LYS A 87 -19.22 -7.14 2.06
CA LYS A 87 -20.19 -6.74 1.02
C LYS A 87 -21.33 -5.89 1.58
N THR A 88 -21.68 -6.06 2.86
CA THR A 88 -22.74 -5.31 3.52
C THR A 88 -22.38 -3.86 3.83
N GLU A 89 -21.09 -3.53 3.92
CA GLU A 89 -20.60 -2.17 4.12
C GLU A 89 -20.42 -1.40 2.80
N SER A 90 -20.50 -2.09 1.67
CA SER A 90 -20.38 -1.52 0.34
C SER A 90 -21.59 -0.67 0.00
N ASN A 91 -21.38 0.51 -0.57
CA ASN A 91 -22.44 1.32 -1.16
C ASN A 91 -22.08 1.72 -2.59
N SER A 92 -23.09 1.85 -3.42
CA SER A 92 -22.92 2.04 -4.87
C SER A 92 -22.22 3.35 -5.28
N GLU A 93 -22.29 4.38 -4.44
CA GLU A 93 -21.62 5.66 -4.71
C GLU A 93 -20.13 5.56 -4.41
N LYS A 94 -19.78 5.04 -3.23
CA LYS A 94 -18.39 4.80 -2.82
C LYS A 94 -17.69 3.82 -3.77
N ASP A 95 -18.38 2.75 -4.17
CA ASP A 95 -17.82 1.76 -5.11
C ASP A 95 -17.55 2.37 -6.49
N ARG A 96 -18.43 3.24 -6.99
CA ARG A 96 -18.19 3.96 -8.24
C ARG A 96 -16.99 4.88 -8.13
N GLU A 97 -16.83 5.57 -7.01
CA GLU A 97 -15.71 6.47 -6.80
C GLU A 97 -14.39 5.69 -6.68
N ILE A 98 -14.37 4.56 -5.95
CA ILE A 98 -13.22 3.66 -5.85
C ILE A 98 -12.80 3.18 -7.24
N THR A 99 -13.75 2.73 -8.06
CA THR A 99 -13.47 2.28 -9.43
C THR A 99 -12.95 3.43 -10.29
N ARG A 100 -13.63 4.57 -10.28
CA ARG A 100 -13.26 5.72 -11.08
C ARG A 100 -11.84 6.20 -10.76
N VAL A 101 -11.55 6.45 -9.50
CA VAL A 101 -10.21 6.93 -9.10
C VAL A 101 -9.15 5.84 -9.26
N GLY A 102 -9.47 4.59 -8.90
CA GLY A 102 -8.52 3.49 -8.96
C GLY A 102 -8.19 3.07 -10.40
N VAL A 103 -9.18 2.91 -11.26
CA VAL A 103 -8.99 2.39 -12.63
C VAL A 103 -8.76 3.51 -13.63
N GLU A 104 -9.69 4.48 -13.75
CA GLU A 104 -9.55 5.56 -14.73
C GLU A 104 -8.37 6.49 -14.36
N GLY A 105 -8.16 6.75 -13.04
CA GLY A 105 -6.98 7.50 -12.59
C GLY A 105 -5.67 6.80 -12.96
N THR A 106 -5.59 5.47 -12.83
CA THR A 106 -4.41 4.70 -13.27
C THR A 106 -4.23 4.77 -14.78
N ALA A 107 -5.31 4.67 -15.57
CA ALA A 107 -5.24 4.82 -17.03
C ALA A 107 -4.74 6.22 -17.45
N ASN A 108 -5.16 7.28 -16.73
CA ASN A 108 -4.66 8.63 -16.94
C ASN A 108 -3.15 8.73 -16.66
N ILE A 109 -2.65 8.10 -15.61
CA ILE A 109 -1.20 8.05 -15.32
C ILE A 109 -0.46 7.34 -16.44
N ILE A 110 -0.89 6.13 -16.83
CA ILE A 110 -0.26 5.34 -17.90
C ILE A 110 -0.16 6.16 -19.20
N SER A 111 -1.23 6.84 -19.58
CA SER A 111 -1.27 7.65 -20.83
C SER A 111 -0.49 8.96 -20.76
N SER A 112 -0.12 9.41 -19.55
CA SER A 112 0.55 10.71 -19.33
C SER A 112 2.06 10.60 -19.16
N VAL A 113 2.59 9.41 -18.92
CA VAL A 113 4.04 9.18 -18.75
C VAL A 113 4.72 8.84 -20.07
N SER A 114 6.02 9.07 -20.15
CA SER A 114 6.83 8.64 -21.31
C SER A 114 7.13 7.14 -21.26
N LYS A 115 7.45 6.55 -22.41
CA LYS A 115 7.87 5.12 -22.49
C LYS A 115 9.15 4.80 -21.69
N ASN A 116 9.93 5.80 -21.34
CA ASN A 116 11.16 5.66 -20.55
C ASN A 116 10.92 5.80 -19.05
N THR A 117 9.70 6.10 -18.65
CA THR A 117 9.33 6.25 -17.23
C THR A 117 9.20 4.89 -16.58
N LYS A 118 9.78 4.72 -15.39
CA LYS A 118 9.54 3.55 -14.54
C LYS A 118 8.37 3.83 -13.61
N LEU A 119 7.34 2.99 -13.69
CA LEU A 119 6.11 3.12 -12.90
C LEU A 119 6.14 2.16 -11.70
N ILE A 120 6.01 2.69 -10.49
CA ILE A 120 5.92 1.89 -9.26
C ILE A 120 4.48 1.93 -8.74
N PHE A 121 3.84 0.78 -8.66
CA PHE A 121 2.43 0.67 -8.31
C PHE A 121 2.21 -0.21 -7.08
N PRO A 122 1.70 0.35 -5.97
CA PRO A 122 1.26 -0.45 -4.83
C PRO A 122 -0.10 -1.09 -5.13
N SER A 123 -0.06 -2.38 -5.36
CA SER A 123 -1.24 -3.23 -5.36
C SER A 123 -1.47 -3.80 -3.94
N THR A 124 -2.20 -4.86 -3.80
CA THR A 124 -2.62 -5.40 -2.51
C THR A 124 -2.69 -6.93 -2.55
N HIS A 125 -2.40 -7.58 -1.41
CA HIS A 125 -2.68 -9.01 -1.26
C HIS A 125 -4.19 -9.32 -1.27
N VAL A 126 -5.05 -8.32 -1.05
CA VAL A 126 -6.52 -8.50 -1.03
C VAL A 126 -7.07 -8.96 -2.38
N VAL A 127 -6.27 -8.94 -3.46
CA VAL A 127 -6.64 -9.55 -4.75
C VAL A 127 -6.96 -11.05 -4.66
N TYR A 128 -6.61 -11.71 -3.56
CA TYR A 128 -6.86 -13.13 -3.28
C TYR A 128 -8.02 -13.40 -2.32
N GLU A 129 -8.82 -12.40 -1.98
CA GLU A 129 -9.85 -12.52 -0.93
C GLU A 129 -11.02 -13.46 -1.26
N GLY A 130 -11.16 -13.87 -2.51
CA GLY A 130 -12.28 -14.71 -2.97
C GLY A 130 -12.01 -16.21 -2.84
N PHE A 131 -10.90 -16.65 -2.24
CA PHE A 131 -10.73 -18.07 -1.97
C PHE A 131 -11.73 -18.57 -0.95
N GLU A 132 -12.40 -19.68 -1.25
CA GLU A 132 -13.36 -20.32 -0.35
C GLU A 132 -12.65 -21.10 0.77
N GLU A 133 -11.44 -21.59 0.50
CA GLU A 133 -10.61 -22.34 1.45
C GLU A 133 -9.40 -21.52 1.89
N THR A 134 -8.90 -21.82 3.09
CA THR A 134 -7.67 -21.21 3.60
C THR A 134 -6.49 -21.70 2.77
N LYS A 135 -5.73 -20.77 2.21
CA LYS A 135 -4.52 -21.04 1.46
C LYS A 135 -3.30 -20.40 2.13
N PHE A 136 -2.17 -21.05 2.01
CA PHE A 136 -0.92 -20.58 2.62
C PHE A 136 0.17 -20.41 1.58
N ASP A 137 1.05 -19.44 1.85
CA ASP A 137 2.30 -19.19 1.11
C ASP A 137 2.05 -19.00 -0.40
N LEU A 138 0.95 -18.28 -0.77
CA LEU A 138 0.62 -17.95 -2.15
C LEU A 138 1.77 -17.18 -2.79
N ASP A 139 2.21 -17.60 -3.95
CA ASP A 139 3.20 -16.88 -4.75
C ASP A 139 2.55 -15.93 -5.77
N GLU A 140 3.36 -15.19 -6.52
CA GLU A 140 2.90 -14.18 -7.47
C GLU A 140 2.23 -14.75 -8.70
N GLU A 141 2.40 -16.05 -9.00
CA GLU A 141 1.78 -16.77 -10.13
C GLU A 141 0.35 -17.20 -9.81
N GLU A 142 -0.04 -17.20 -8.53
CA GLU A 142 -1.41 -17.53 -8.15
C GLU A 142 -2.40 -16.54 -8.77
N ILE A 143 -3.48 -17.08 -9.34
CA ILE A 143 -4.49 -16.29 -10.04
C ILE A 143 -5.30 -15.48 -9.03
N PRO A 144 -5.38 -14.14 -9.18
CA PRO A 144 -6.22 -13.31 -8.35
C PRO A 144 -7.70 -13.70 -8.40
N THR A 145 -8.35 -13.72 -7.25
CA THR A 145 -9.78 -14.01 -7.08
C THR A 145 -10.50 -12.85 -6.38
N PRO A 146 -10.52 -11.63 -6.99
CA PRO A 146 -11.05 -10.45 -6.32
C PRO A 146 -12.57 -10.50 -6.21
N VAL A 147 -13.12 -10.10 -5.06
CA VAL A 147 -14.57 -10.06 -4.78
C VAL A 147 -15.06 -8.63 -4.57
N LEU A 148 -14.32 -7.82 -3.81
CA LEU A 148 -14.69 -6.45 -3.51
C LEU A 148 -14.34 -5.51 -4.67
N THR A 149 -15.05 -4.39 -4.76
CA THR A 149 -14.81 -3.37 -5.80
C THR A 149 -13.36 -2.88 -5.79
N TYR A 150 -12.78 -2.69 -4.62
CA TYR A 150 -11.39 -2.28 -4.47
C TYR A 150 -10.40 -3.28 -5.07
N SER A 151 -10.50 -4.55 -4.71
CA SER A 151 -9.60 -5.59 -5.20
C SER A 151 -9.74 -5.83 -6.71
N ARG A 152 -10.98 -5.79 -7.22
CA ARG A 152 -11.25 -5.83 -8.66
C ARG A 152 -10.60 -4.66 -9.40
N GLY A 153 -10.73 -3.44 -8.86
CA GLY A 153 -10.07 -2.26 -9.42
C GLY A 153 -8.55 -2.38 -9.40
N LYS A 154 -7.97 -2.95 -8.34
CA LYS A 154 -6.51 -3.20 -8.28
C LYS A 154 -6.05 -4.21 -9.32
N VAL A 155 -6.79 -5.33 -9.51
CA VAL A 155 -6.47 -6.32 -10.55
C VAL A 155 -6.58 -5.69 -11.94
N GLN A 156 -7.61 -4.88 -12.21
CA GLN A 156 -7.73 -4.18 -13.48
C GLN A 156 -6.54 -3.25 -13.72
N SER A 157 -6.17 -2.45 -12.71
CA SER A 157 -5.00 -1.55 -12.81
C SER A 157 -3.69 -2.32 -13.01
N GLU A 158 -3.49 -3.47 -12.35
CA GLU A 158 -2.34 -4.34 -12.61
C GLU A 158 -2.28 -4.79 -14.07
N ASN A 159 -3.43 -5.21 -14.64
CA ASN A 159 -3.52 -5.65 -16.03
C ASN A 159 -3.24 -4.49 -17.00
N ASP A 160 -3.85 -3.32 -16.80
CA ASP A 160 -3.62 -2.14 -17.63
C ASP A 160 -2.14 -1.72 -17.62
N ILE A 161 -1.45 -1.82 -16.48
CA ILE A 161 -0.02 -1.55 -16.36
C ILE A 161 0.80 -2.62 -17.09
N LYS A 162 0.47 -3.91 -16.93
CA LYS A 162 1.17 -5.03 -17.59
C LYS A 162 1.02 -4.98 -19.11
N ASP A 163 -0.16 -4.58 -19.59
CA ASP A 163 -0.47 -4.44 -21.01
C ASP A 163 0.16 -3.17 -21.63
N SER A 164 0.66 -2.24 -20.81
CA SER A 164 1.36 -1.07 -21.27
C SER A 164 2.82 -1.39 -21.68
N ASP A 165 3.41 -0.54 -22.52
CA ASP A 165 4.83 -0.65 -22.90
C ASP A 165 5.80 -0.13 -21.81
N LEU A 166 5.30 0.25 -20.64
CA LEU A 166 6.11 0.87 -19.57
C LEU A 166 7.03 -0.15 -18.88
N ASP A 167 8.15 0.35 -18.34
CA ASP A 167 8.85 -0.34 -17.26
C ASP A 167 8.05 -0.16 -15.97
N TYR A 168 7.77 -1.24 -15.26
CA TYR A 168 6.96 -1.19 -14.05
C TYR A 168 7.44 -2.13 -12.95
N ILE A 169 7.09 -1.77 -11.72
CA ILE A 169 7.13 -2.65 -10.55
C ILE A 169 5.76 -2.59 -9.87
N ILE A 170 5.13 -3.74 -9.72
CA ILE A 170 3.89 -3.92 -8.97
C ILE A 170 4.24 -4.57 -7.64
N LEU A 171 3.86 -3.94 -6.53
CA LEU A 171 4.01 -4.50 -5.19
C LEU A 171 2.64 -4.87 -4.62
N ARG A 172 2.31 -6.16 -4.55
CA ARG A 172 1.13 -6.64 -3.83
C ARG A 172 1.44 -6.63 -2.34
N LEU A 173 1.03 -5.55 -1.68
CA LEU A 173 1.34 -5.30 -0.28
C LEU A 173 0.52 -6.17 0.64
N GLY A 174 1.14 -6.75 1.67
CA GLY A 174 0.45 -7.22 2.87
C GLY A 174 -0.28 -6.09 3.59
N SER A 175 -0.90 -6.36 4.72
CA SER A 175 -1.51 -5.32 5.55
C SER A 175 -0.42 -4.39 6.09
N VAL A 176 -0.40 -3.16 5.61
CA VAL A 176 0.65 -2.19 5.91
C VAL A 176 0.41 -1.57 7.28
N PHE A 177 1.35 -1.73 8.20
CA PHE A 177 1.28 -1.19 9.56
C PHE A 177 2.50 -0.34 9.91
N GLY A 178 2.46 0.35 11.03
CA GLY A 178 3.56 1.10 11.61
C GLY A 178 3.22 2.56 11.84
N LEU A 179 4.10 3.24 12.59
CA LEU A 179 3.95 4.63 12.95
C LEU A 179 4.21 5.52 11.75
N SER A 180 3.27 6.39 11.48
CA SER A 180 3.48 7.57 10.65
C SER A 180 2.74 8.72 11.33
N SER A 181 3.32 9.92 11.40
CA SER A 181 2.85 11.01 12.25
C SER A 181 1.32 11.18 12.23
N ASP A 182 0.82 11.97 11.32
CA ASP A 182 -0.61 12.28 11.19
C ASP A 182 -1.32 11.49 10.08
N THR A 183 -0.60 10.65 9.35
CA THR A 183 -1.12 9.85 8.22
C THR A 183 -1.39 8.40 8.56
N MET A 184 -1.10 7.97 9.79
CA MET A 184 -1.24 6.60 10.24
C MET A 184 -2.68 6.08 10.13
N ARG A 185 -2.85 4.94 9.48
CA ARG A 185 -4.14 4.25 9.37
C ARG A 185 -4.42 3.46 10.63
N ILE A 186 -5.11 4.08 11.56
CA ILE A 186 -5.36 3.50 12.89
C ILE A 186 -6.27 2.25 12.87
N ASN A 187 -7.12 2.12 11.87
CA ASN A 187 -8.05 1.00 11.72
C ASN A 187 -7.43 -0.28 11.12
N ILE A 188 -6.18 -0.24 10.71
CA ILE A 188 -5.42 -1.47 10.37
C ILE A 188 -5.14 -2.24 11.66
N MET A 189 -5.37 -3.56 11.65
CA MET A 189 -5.38 -4.40 12.86
C MET A 189 -4.16 -4.20 13.78
N PRO A 190 -2.88 -4.27 13.33
CA PRO A 190 -1.76 -4.08 14.25
C PRO A 190 -1.72 -2.67 14.84
N ASN A 191 -2.07 -1.63 14.05
CA ASN A 191 -2.11 -0.25 14.51
C ASN A 191 -3.23 -0.04 15.55
N LEU A 192 -4.41 -0.64 15.30
CA LEU A 192 -5.54 -0.59 16.22
C LEU A 192 -5.20 -1.30 17.54
N PHE A 193 -4.61 -2.49 17.47
CA PHE A 193 -4.20 -3.24 18.65
C PHE A 193 -3.15 -2.48 19.46
N SER A 194 -2.16 -1.88 18.81
CA SER A 194 -1.18 -1.02 19.46
C SER A 194 -1.83 0.17 20.19
N LYS A 195 -2.83 0.82 19.57
CA LYS A 195 -3.61 1.89 20.21
C LYS A 195 -4.36 1.38 21.44
N ILE A 196 -5.09 0.26 21.32
CA ILE A 196 -5.84 -0.33 22.42
C ILE A 196 -4.88 -0.71 23.56
N THR A 197 -3.72 -1.27 23.22
CA THR A 197 -2.67 -1.65 24.18
C THR A 197 -2.14 -0.44 24.96
N SER A 198 -1.94 0.70 24.28
CA SER A 198 -1.46 1.92 24.93
C SER A 198 -2.48 2.55 25.88
N LEU A 199 -3.75 2.16 25.77
CA LEU A 199 -4.88 2.68 26.57
C LEU A 199 -5.38 1.69 27.62
N ASP A 200 -4.61 0.61 27.92
CA ASP A 200 -5.00 -0.47 28.85
C ASP A 200 -6.37 -1.11 28.46
N GLY A 201 -6.69 -1.16 27.16
CA GLY A 201 -8.02 -1.50 26.66
C GLY A 201 -8.26 -3.00 26.49
N THR A 202 -9.37 -3.33 25.83
CA THR A 202 -9.75 -4.72 25.52
C THR A 202 -9.65 -4.99 24.03
N ILE A 203 -8.93 -6.03 23.64
CA ILE A 203 -8.85 -6.55 22.29
C ILE A 203 -9.84 -7.70 22.14
N SER A 204 -10.81 -7.56 21.22
CA SER A 204 -11.76 -8.60 20.87
C SER A 204 -11.22 -9.50 19.78
N LEU A 205 -11.22 -10.81 20.01
CA LEU A 205 -10.74 -11.83 19.09
C LEU A 205 -11.94 -12.56 18.48
N PHE A 206 -12.38 -12.11 17.31
CA PHE A 206 -13.46 -12.75 16.56
C PHE A 206 -13.07 -14.20 16.21
N SER A 207 -13.94 -15.16 16.53
CA SER A 207 -13.66 -16.60 16.36
C SER A 207 -12.30 -17.02 16.93
N GLY A 208 -11.95 -16.49 18.10
CA GLY A 208 -10.67 -16.79 18.78
C GLY A 208 -9.43 -16.26 18.06
N GLY A 209 -9.58 -15.32 17.13
CA GLY A 209 -8.46 -14.69 16.43
C GLY A 209 -7.70 -15.58 15.45
N LYS A 210 -8.34 -16.60 14.90
CA LYS A 210 -7.72 -17.62 14.01
C LYS A 210 -7.41 -17.11 12.60
N GLN A 211 -7.86 -15.90 12.23
CA GLN A 211 -7.64 -15.34 10.90
C GLN A 211 -6.15 -15.12 10.63
N HIS A 212 -5.70 -15.59 9.48
CA HIS A 212 -4.35 -15.36 8.97
C HIS A 212 -4.23 -13.98 8.32
N LYS A 213 -3.09 -13.35 8.54
CA LYS A 213 -2.73 -12.04 7.99
C LYS A 213 -1.28 -12.02 7.55
N SER A 214 -1.04 -11.47 6.38
CA SER A 214 0.29 -11.12 5.91
C SER A 214 0.54 -9.64 6.21
N LEU A 215 1.59 -9.33 6.95
CA LEU A 215 1.87 -7.98 7.45
C LEU A 215 3.17 -7.45 6.88
N VAL A 216 3.26 -6.13 6.75
CA VAL A 216 4.48 -5.43 6.35
C VAL A 216 4.53 -4.04 6.96
N SER A 217 5.72 -3.60 7.42
CA SER A 217 5.87 -2.24 7.94
C SER A 217 5.80 -1.20 6.81
N VAL A 218 5.20 -0.03 7.09
CA VAL A 218 5.14 1.07 6.12
C VAL A 218 6.54 1.53 5.71
N PHE A 219 7.51 1.43 6.62
CA PHE A 219 8.91 1.75 6.36
C PHE A 219 9.53 0.79 5.33
N ASP A 220 9.31 -0.53 5.48
CA ASP A 220 9.82 -1.52 4.54
C ASP A 220 9.13 -1.43 3.17
N VAL A 221 7.84 -1.09 3.14
CA VAL A 221 7.14 -0.79 1.88
C VAL A 221 7.82 0.38 1.15
N ALA A 222 8.07 1.49 1.85
CA ALA A 222 8.71 2.65 1.24
C ALA A 222 10.16 2.36 0.79
N ARG A 223 10.90 1.53 1.56
CA ARG A 223 12.24 1.04 1.16
C ARG A 223 12.19 0.16 -0.09
N ALA A 224 11.28 -0.80 -0.13
CA ALA A 224 11.10 -1.69 -1.28
C ALA A 224 10.78 -0.88 -2.54
N MET A 225 9.82 0.05 -2.44
CA MET A 225 9.47 0.94 -3.55
C MET A 225 10.70 1.69 -4.08
N LYS A 226 11.49 2.32 -3.18
CA LYS A 226 12.68 3.07 -3.58
C LYS A 226 13.75 2.18 -4.21
N ILE A 227 14.07 1.05 -3.58
CA ILE A 227 15.11 0.13 -4.06
C ILE A 227 14.76 -0.37 -5.46
N PHE A 228 13.54 -0.86 -5.69
CA PHE A 228 13.15 -1.38 -7.00
C PHE A 228 12.94 -0.29 -8.07
N ALA A 229 12.60 0.93 -7.67
CA ALA A 229 12.54 2.05 -8.60
C ALA A 229 13.92 2.45 -9.13
N GLU A 230 14.96 2.30 -8.31
CA GLU A 230 16.32 2.68 -8.64
C GLU A 230 17.14 1.55 -9.25
N ASP A 231 16.74 0.30 -9.02
CA ASP A 231 17.39 -0.87 -9.63
C ASP A 231 17.01 -1.00 -11.11
N LYS A 232 18.03 -0.91 -11.97
CA LYS A 232 17.87 -1.03 -13.43
C LYS A 232 17.77 -2.48 -13.90
N ASN A 233 18.12 -3.44 -13.06
CA ASN A 233 18.09 -4.87 -13.41
C ASN A 233 16.71 -5.49 -13.13
N VAL A 234 15.85 -4.81 -12.39
CA VAL A 234 14.50 -5.26 -12.06
C VAL A 234 13.51 -4.43 -12.88
N SER A 235 12.80 -5.08 -13.78
CA SER A 235 11.89 -4.47 -14.75
C SER A 235 10.71 -5.38 -15.04
N LYS A 236 9.52 -4.83 -15.17
CA LYS A 236 8.27 -5.54 -15.49
C LYS A 236 7.97 -6.70 -14.54
N GLU A 237 8.13 -6.43 -13.24
CA GLU A 237 8.00 -7.43 -12.20
C GLU A 237 6.82 -7.13 -11.24
N THR A 238 6.25 -8.21 -10.74
CA THR A 238 5.29 -8.18 -9.61
C THR A 238 5.91 -8.91 -8.43
N PHE A 239 5.86 -8.30 -7.25
CA PHE A 239 6.34 -8.89 -5.99
C PHE A 239 5.27 -8.86 -4.92
N HIS A 240 5.21 -9.90 -4.11
CA HIS A 240 4.55 -9.86 -2.82
C HIS A 240 5.46 -9.15 -1.80
N CYS A 241 4.92 -8.12 -1.16
CA CYS A 241 5.64 -7.36 -0.14
C CYS A 241 4.99 -7.61 1.22
N SER A 242 5.46 -8.65 1.90
CA SER A 242 5.03 -9.05 3.24
C SER A 242 6.24 -9.53 4.03
N SER A 243 6.42 -9.02 5.26
CA SER A 243 7.53 -9.43 6.12
C SER A 243 7.21 -10.69 6.92
N VAL A 244 5.97 -10.83 7.40
CA VAL A 244 5.54 -11.90 8.29
C VAL A 244 4.11 -12.34 8.02
N ASN A 245 3.86 -13.62 8.21
CA ASN A 245 2.53 -14.23 8.22
C ASN A 245 2.18 -14.63 9.63
N VAL A 246 1.07 -14.12 10.15
CA VAL A 246 0.62 -14.29 11.54
C VAL A 246 -0.89 -14.49 11.61
N THR A 247 -1.37 -15.00 12.73
CA THR A 247 -2.78 -14.94 13.09
C THR A 247 -3.09 -13.64 13.86
N VAL A 248 -4.35 -13.25 13.88
CA VAL A 248 -4.83 -12.11 14.69
C VAL A 248 -4.54 -12.35 16.18
N LYS A 249 -4.66 -13.63 16.64
CA LYS A 249 -4.38 -14.02 18.01
C LYS A 249 -2.91 -13.79 18.41
N GLU A 250 -1.96 -14.20 17.56
CA GLU A 250 -0.52 -14.00 17.82
C GLU A 250 -0.19 -12.52 18.01
N VAL A 251 -0.75 -11.62 17.18
CA VAL A 251 -0.55 -10.17 17.36
C VAL A 251 -1.16 -9.67 18.67
N ALA A 252 -2.33 -10.17 19.06
CA ALA A 252 -2.96 -9.79 20.32
C ALA A 252 -2.16 -10.31 21.55
N GLU A 253 -1.58 -11.50 21.46
CA GLU A 253 -0.72 -12.05 22.49
C GLU A 253 0.55 -11.21 22.68
N ILE A 254 1.20 -10.79 21.60
CA ILE A 254 2.32 -9.83 21.65
C ILE A 254 1.89 -8.54 22.36
N CYS A 255 0.72 -7.99 22.04
CA CYS A 255 0.19 -6.82 22.74
C CYS A 255 0.00 -7.05 24.25
N LYS A 256 -0.49 -8.23 24.62
CA LYS A 256 -0.67 -8.65 26.02
C LYS A 256 0.66 -8.82 26.75
N GLU A 257 1.68 -9.33 26.09
CA GLU A 257 3.03 -9.44 26.63
C GLU A 257 3.67 -8.07 26.89
N ILE A 258 3.47 -7.12 25.96
CA ILE A 258 3.98 -5.74 26.09
C ILE A 258 3.26 -5.00 27.23
N ASN A 259 1.94 -5.18 27.34
CA ASN A 259 1.14 -4.54 28.39
C ASN A 259 0.16 -5.55 29.03
N HIS A 260 0.54 -6.08 30.18
CA HIS A 260 -0.25 -7.06 30.94
C HIS A 260 -1.64 -6.59 31.36
N LYS A 261 -1.92 -5.29 31.33
CA LYS A 261 -3.25 -4.74 31.64
C LYS A 261 -4.24 -4.90 30.49
N VAL A 262 -3.75 -5.13 29.27
CA VAL A 262 -4.62 -5.40 28.12
C VAL A 262 -5.46 -6.63 28.38
N ASN A 263 -6.75 -6.55 28.10
CA ASN A 263 -7.66 -7.68 28.22
C ASN A 263 -7.90 -8.29 26.83
N LEU A 264 -7.78 -9.62 26.71
CA LEU A 264 -8.12 -10.35 25.50
C LEU A 264 -9.46 -11.06 25.71
N VAL A 265 -10.43 -10.82 24.82
CA VAL A 265 -11.76 -11.43 24.89
C VAL A 265 -12.03 -12.17 23.60
N GLU A 266 -12.21 -13.47 23.67
CA GLU A 266 -12.66 -14.27 22.53
C GLU A 266 -14.17 -14.12 22.36
N THR A 267 -14.59 -13.91 21.12
CA THR A 267 -16.01 -13.85 20.75
C THR A 267 -16.36 -15.02 19.84
N ASN A 268 -17.64 -15.42 19.85
CA ASN A 268 -18.14 -16.53 19.03
C ASN A 268 -18.66 -16.08 17.66
N ASP A 269 -18.34 -14.86 17.24
CA ASP A 269 -18.76 -14.36 15.94
C ASP A 269 -18.18 -15.21 14.82
N GLU A 270 -19.03 -15.60 13.89
CA GLU A 270 -18.59 -16.30 12.69
C GLU A 270 -17.78 -15.37 11.80
N ILE A 271 -16.65 -15.87 11.30
CA ILE A 271 -15.88 -15.22 10.27
C ILE A 271 -16.01 -15.99 8.96
N PRO A 272 -16.25 -15.30 7.84
CA PRO A 272 -16.55 -15.96 6.57
C PRO A 272 -15.36 -16.75 6.00
N ASN A 273 -14.12 -16.38 6.37
CA ASN A 273 -12.90 -17.03 5.90
C ASN A 273 -11.78 -16.87 6.95
N LEU A 274 -11.00 -17.94 7.16
CA LEU A 274 -9.78 -17.90 7.98
C LEU A 274 -8.64 -17.11 7.34
N GLY A 275 -8.82 -16.67 6.09
CA GLY A 275 -7.84 -15.89 5.36
C GLY A 275 -6.83 -16.74 4.59
N TYR A 276 -5.76 -16.10 4.21
CA TYR A 276 -4.68 -16.68 3.43
C TYR A 276 -3.39 -15.97 3.79
N THR A 277 -2.26 -16.56 3.40
CA THR A 277 -0.94 -15.93 3.52
C THR A 277 -0.26 -15.85 2.17
N ILE A 278 0.55 -14.81 1.96
CA ILE A 278 1.35 -14.64 0.76
C ILE A 278 2.82 -14.93 1.04
N SER A 279 3.48 -15.48 0.02
CA SER A 279 4.92 -15.77 0.05
C SER A 279 5.73 -14.50 -0.20
N ASN A 280 6.85 -14.36 0.50
CA ASN A 280 7.82 -13.30 0.24
C ASN A 280 9.13 -13.83 -0.38
N LYS A 281 9.15 -15.07 -0.83
CA LYS A 281 10.37 -15.72 -1.36
C LYS A 281 10.94 -14.99 -2.56
N LYS A 282 10.08 -14.51 -3.47
CA LYS A 282 10.50 -13.80 -4.67
C LYS A 282 11.18 -12.47 -4.33
N ILE A 283 10.60 -11.66 -3.46
CA ILE A 283 11.21 -10.38 -3.07
C ILE A 283 12.53 -10.60 -2.31
N LEU A 284 12.60 -11.60 -1.43
CA LEU A 284 13.84 -11.97 -0.72
C LEU A 284 14.93 -12.47 -1.68
N SER A 285 14.57 -13.16 -2.76
CA SER A 285 15.53 -13.66 -3.75
C SER A 285 16.27 -12.54 -4.50
N THR A 286 15.75 -11.31 -4.47
CA THR A 286 16.43 -10.12 -5.02
C THR A 286 17.53 -9.57 -4.13
N GLY A 287 17.69 -10.11 -2.91
CA GLY A 287 18.57 -9.55 -1.88
C GLY A 287 17.92 -8.46 -1.03
N PHE A 288 16.60 -8.21 -1.21
CA PHE A 288 15.87 -7.32 -0.30
C PHE A 288 15.69 -7.96 1.07
N GLU A 289 15.94 -7.20 2.12
CA GLU A 289 15.76 -7.63 3.51
C GLU A 289 14.75 -6.71 4.20
N PHE A 290 13.77 -7.31 4.86
CA PHE A 290 12.85 -6.57 5.73
C PHE A 290 13.57 -6.18 7.02
N MET A 291 13.40 -4.93 7.47
CA MET A 291 13.98 -4.44 8.73
C MET A 291 13.06 -4.67 9.92
N TYR A 292 11.79 -4.86 9.66
CA TYR A 292 10.75 -5.10 10.67
C TYR A 292 9.99 -6.39 10.30
N PRO A 293 10.59 -7.55 10.62
CA PRO A 293 9.98 -8.84 10.36
C PRO A 293 8.81 -9.13 11.32
#